data_03f288a825dd7ce0a46f492df415fbb4
#
_entry.id   03f288a825dd7ce0a46f492df415fbb4
#
_cell.length_a   1.000
_cell.length_b   1.000
_cell.length_c   1.000
_cell.angle_alpha   90.00
_cell.angle_beta   90.00
_cell.angle_gamma   90.00
#
_symmetry.space_group_name_H-M   'P 1'
#
loop_
_entity.id
_entity.type
_entity.pdbx_description
1 polymer ?
#
loop_
_entity_poly.entity_id
_entity_poly.type
_entity_poly.pdbx_seq_one_letter_code
_entity_poly.pdbx_strand_id
1 'polypeptide(L)'
;VGSEMCIRDRYDTNMYTRPEIERILKVAFEYAMKRRKHLTVVDKANVLASSRLWRQIAQEMAPQYPEVTTDYMFVDNAAMKMLQDPCFFDVMVTENTFGDILTDEGSVISGSMGLLPSASTGESTPVFEPIHGSWPQAKGLNIANPLAQILSVAMLFEYFDLKEEGALIRKAVDASLDENVRTPEIQVEGGAKYGTR
;
A
#
# COMPACT_ATOMS: atom_id res chain seq x y z
N VAL A 1 34.79 -6.98 25.01
CA VAL A 1 34.10 -6.28 23.94
C VAL A 1 33.04 -5.40 24.55
N GLY A 2 33.34 -4.11 24.65
CA GLY A 2 32.38 -3.04 24.68
C GLY A 2 31.31 -3.01 25.77
N SER A 3 31.70 -2.82 27.02
CA SER A 3 30.84 -2.26 28.07
C SER A 3 30.47 -0.79 27.81
N GLU A 4 30.84 -0.28 26.64
CA GLU A 4 30.48 1.03 26.12
C GLU A 4 29.43 0.94 25.02
N MET A 5 28.49 0.01 25.15
CA MET A 5 27.22 0.19 24.45
C MET A 5 26.56 1.42 25.06
N CYS A 6 26.98 2.49 24.49
CA CYS A 6 26.82 3.81 24.98
C CYS A 6 25.35 4.09 25.11
N ILE A 7 24.96 4.61 26.24
CA ILE A 7 23.71 5.33 26.47
C ILE A 7 23.35 6.27 25.29
N ARG A 8 24.28 6.55 24.39
CA ARG A 8 24.16 7.42 23.21
C ARG A 8 23.78 6.70 21.91
N ASP A 9 24.06 5.39 21.81
CA ASP A 9 23.79 4.61 20.60
C ASP A 9 22.44 3.91 20.70
N ARG A 10 21.74 3.83 19.58
CA ARG A 10 20.49 3.08 19.42
C ARG A 10 20.60 2.28 18.12
N TYR A 11 20.07 1.07 18.14
CA TYR A 11 19.95 0.25 16.93
C TYR A 11 18.63 -0.51 16.95
N ASP A 12 18.07 -0.73 15.77
CA ASP A 12 16.94 -1.60 15.52
C ASP A 12 17.35 -2.69 14.53
N THR A 13 16.80 -3.89 14.70
CA THR A 13 17.10 -5.01 13.82
C THR A 13 15.95 -5.21 12.83
N ASN A 14 16.24 -5.01 11.55
CA ASN A 14 15.33 -5.34 10.47
C ASN A 14 15.75 -6.71 9.89
N MET A 15 14.98 -7.75 10.19
CA MET A 15 15.27 -9.14 9.80
C MET A 15 14.10 -9.74 9.03
N TYR A 16 14.42 -10.33 7.88
CA TYR A 16 13.50 -11.11 7.07
C TYR A 16 14.07 -12.48 6.78
N THR A 17 13.23 -13.50 6.86
CA THR A 17 13.59 -14.87 6.50
C THR A 17 13.13 -15.19 5.08
N ARG A 18 13.79 -16.17 4.44
CA ARG A 18 13.42 -16.63 3.09
C ARG A 18 11.91 -16.98 2.97
N PRO A 19 11.31 -17.79 3.87
CA PRO A 19 9.89 -18.14 3.74
C PRO A 19 8.94 -16.93 3.82
N GLU A 20 9.27 -15.92 4.61
CA GLU A 20 8.47 -14.69 4.71
C GLU A 20 8.52 -13.91 3.39
N ILE A 21 9.71 -13.78 2.80
CA ILE A 21 9.90 -13.10 1.53
C ILE A 21 9.21 -13.86 0.39
N GLU A 22 9.37 -15.18 0.31
CA GLU A 22 8.71 -16.01 -0.71
C GLU A 22 7.20 -15.91 -0.64
N ARG A 23 6.63 -15.88 0.57
CA ARG A 23 5.18 -15.74 0.77
C ARG A 23 4.63 -14.44 0.21
N ILE A 24 5.26 -13.30 0.52
CA ILE A 24 4.77 -12.01 0.01
C ILE A 24 5.05 -11.82 -1.48
N LEU A 25 6.19 -12.30 -1.98
CA LEU A 25 6.49 -12.26 -3.40
C LEU A 25 5.49 -13.08 -4.22
N LYS A 26 5.09 -14.26 -3.73
CA LYS A 26 4.03 -15.05 -4.36
C LYS A 26 2.74 -14.24 -4.50
N VAL A 27 2.30 -13.59 -3.42
CA VAL A 27 1.12 -12.72 -3.44
C VAL A 27 1.29 -11.61 -4.48
N ALA A 28 2.44 -10.95 -4.52
CA ALA A 28 2.72 -9.86 -5.46
C ALA A 28 2.67 -10.33 -6.93
N PHE A 29 3.27 -11.47 -7.25
CA PHE A 29 3.20 -12.06 -8.59
C PHE A 29 1.77 -12.45 -8.97
N GLU A 30 1.01 -13.05 -8.06
CA GLU A 30 -0.40 -13.41 -8.29
C GLU A 30 -1.29 -12.17 -8.51
N TYR A 31 -1.02 -11.06 -7.82
CA TYR A 31 -1.67 -9.79 -8.08
C TYR A 31 -1.29 -9.22 -9.45
N ALA A 32 0.00 -9.23 -9.80
CA ALA A 32 0.46 -8.78 -11.11
C ALA A 32 -0.19 -9.57 -12.26
N MET A 33 -0.33 -10.89 -12.12
CA MET A 33 -1.01 -11.75 -13.10
C MET A 33 -2.46 -11.33 -13.38
N LYS A 34 -3.14 -10.78 -12.38
CA LYS A 34 -4.54 -10.32 -12.48
C LYS A 34 -4.67 -8.88 -12.99
N ARG A 35 -3.55 -8.17 -13.15
CA ARG A 35 -3.48 -6.75 -13.53
C ARG A 35 -2.72 -6.59 -14.86
N ARG A 36 -1.89 -5.55 -14.98
CA ARG A 36 -1.13 -5.24 -16.20
C ARG A 36 0.11 -6.11 -16.41
N LYS A 37 0.32 -7.11 -15.56
CA LYS A 37 1.45 -8.05 -15.60
C LYS A 37 2.81 -7.36 -15.44
N HIS A 38 2.87 -6.35 -14.60
CA HIS A 38 4.10 -5.64 -14.27
C HIS A 38 4.30 -5.60 -12.75
N LEU A 39 5.45 -6.12 -12.29
CA LEU A 39 5.83 -6.13 -10.87
C LEU A 39 7.14 -5.36 -10.68
N THR A 40 7.11 -4.34 -9.84
CA THR A 40 8.31 -3.64 -9.40
C THR A 40 8.70 -4.07 -7.99
N VAL A 41 9.85 -4.70 -7.86
CA VAL A 41 10.45 -5.08 -6.58
C VAL A 41 11.27 -3.89 -6.07
N VAL A 42 10.82 -3.28 -4.98
CA VAL A 42 11.45 -2.10 -4.41
C VAL A 42 12.27 -2.49 -3.19
N ASP A 43 13.53 -2.13 -3.18
CA ASP A 43 14.49 -2.50 -2.15
C ASP A 43 15.62 -1.46 -1.95
N LYS A 44 16.58 -1.75 -1.11
CA LYS A 44 17.84 -0.98 -0.93
C LYS A 44 19.05 -1.90 -0.98
N ALA A 45 19.11 -2.77 -1.99
CA ALA A 45 20.12 -3.82 -2.12
C ALA A 45 21.56 -3.31 -2.22
N ASN A 46 21.76 -2.06 -2.65
CA ASN A 46 23.07 -1.42 -2.67
C ASN A 46 23.63 -1.15 -1.25
N VAL A 47 22.77 -1.12 -0.22
CA VAL A 47 23.14 -0.83 1.17
C VAL A 47 22.82 -2.01 2.09
N LEU A 48 21.59 -2.53 2.08
CA LEU A 48 21.08 -3.45 3.07
C LEU A 48 21.25 -4.92 2.67
N ALA A 49 21.73 -5.75 3.61
CA ALA A 49 21.84 -7.19 3.42
C ALA A 49 20.45 -7.87 3.28
N SER A 50 19.46 -7.45 4.06
CA SER A 50 18.08 -7.90 3.95
C SER A 50 17.51 -7.65 2.55
N SER A 51 17.70 -6.46 2.00
CA SER A 51 17.28 -6.10 0.64
C SER A 51 17.98 -6.93 -0.45
N ARG A 52 19.25 -7.29 -0.26
CA ARG A 52 19.94 -8.21 -1.20
C ARG A 52 19.27 -9.59 -1.21
N LEU A 53 18.88 -10.10 -0.05
CA LEU A 53 18.15 -11.37 0.04
C LEU A 53 16.78 -11.26 -0.64
N TRP A 54 16.04 -10.18 -0.43
CA TRP A 54 14.77 -9.91 -1.10
C TRP A 54 14.91 -9.94 -2.62
N ARG A 55 15.87 -9.20 -3.16
CA ARG A 55 16.15 -9.15 -4.61
C ARG A 55 16.54 -10.50 -5.17
N GLN A 56 17.41 -11.24 -4.47
CA GLN A 56 17.82 -12.58 -4.87
C GLN A 56 16.62 -13.52 -4.98
N ILE A 57 15.77 -13.57 -3.96
CA ILE A 57 14.60 -14.46 -3.95
C ILE A 57 13.61 -14.05 -5.05
N ALA A 58 13.39 -12.76 -5.26
CA ALA A 58 12.54 -12.29 -6.34
C ALA A 58 13.05 -12.71 -7.71
N GLN A 59 14.38 -12.66 -7.94
CA GLN A 59 15.02 -13.14 -9.17
C GLN A 59 14.89 -14.67 -9.35
N GLU A 60 14.94 -15.44 -8.26
CA GLU A 60 14.74 -16.89 -8.27
C GLU A 60 13.28 -17.26 -8.57
N MET A 61 12.32 -16.44 -8.15
CA MET A 61 10.88 -16.69 -8.35
C MET A 61 10.37 -16.19 -9.70
N ALA A 62 10.90 -15.10 -10.24
CA ALA A 62 10.42 -14.48 -11.48
C ALA A 62 10.27 -15.45 -12.68
N PRO A 63 11.17 -16.44 -12.91
CA PRO A 63 11.00 -17.42 -13.98
C PRO A 63 9.74 -18.30 -13.85
N GLN A 64 9.14 -18.40 -12.68
CA GLN A 64 7.90 -19.15 -12.46
C GLN A 64 6.66 -18.38 -12.96
N TYR A 65 6.82 -17.07 -13.23
CA TYR A 65 5.77 -16.17 -13.72
C TYR A 65 6.18 -15.48 -15.03
N PRO A 66 6.38 -16.24 -16.12
CA PRO A 66 6.99 -15.73 -17.36
C PRO A 66 6.16 -14.65 -18.06
N GLU A 67 4.88 -14.52 -17.69
CA GLU A 67 4.01 -13.48 -18.23
C GLU A 67 4.15 -12.13 -17.49
N VAL A 68 4.83 -12.12 -16.34
CA VAL A 68 5.01 -10.91 -15.53
C VAL A 68 6.37 -10.28 -15.84
N THR A 69 6.36 -9.06 -16.33
CA THR A 69 7.58 -8.24 -16.43
C THR A 69 7.98 -7.81 -15.02
N THR A 70 9.20 -8.13 -14.61
CA THR A 70 9.68 -7.83 -13.26
C THR A 70 10.83 -6.82 -13.33
N ASP A 71 10.66 -5.68 -12.67
CA ASP A 71 11.66 -4.64 -12.49
C ASP A 71 12.18 -4.61 -11.05
N TYR A 72 13.42 -4.13 -10.89
CA TYR A 72 14.08 -3.98 -9.59
C TYR A 72 14.50 -2.52 -9.40
N MET A 73 13.98 -1.87 -8.39
CA MET A 73 14.20 -0.45 -8.17
C MET A 73 14.65 -0.19 -6.73
N PHE A 74 15.60 0.72 -6.54
CA PHE A 74 15.92 1.20 -5.20
C PHE A 74 14.81 2.10 -4.68
N VAL A 75 14.56 2.05 -3.38
CA VAL A 75 13.44 2.76 -2.75
C VAL A 75 13.48 4.27 -2.98
N ASP A 76 14.66 4.87 -2.96
CA ASP A 76 14.84 6.29 -3.26
C ASP A 76 14.47 6.66 -4.71
N ASN A 77 14.78 5.78 -5.66
CA ASN A 77 14.36 5.95 -7.04
C ASN A 77 12.85 5.70 -7.22
N ALA A 78 12.30 4.71 -6.49
CA ALA A 78 10.86 4.44 -6.52
C ALA A 78 10.05 5.64 -5.99
N ALA A 79 10.48 6.26 -4.90
CA ALA A 79 9.88 7.48 -4.36
C ALA A 79 9.85 8.62 -5.40
N MET A 80 10.98 8.90 -6.04
CA MET A 80 11.03 9.92 -7.11
C MET A 80 10.11 9.56 -8.29
N LYS A 81 10.18 8.29 -8.75
CA LYS A 81 9.41 7.83 -9.90
C LYS A 81 7.91 7.87 -9.64
N MET A 82 7.49 7.58 -8.41
CA MET A 82 6.09 7.59 -8.01
C MET A 82 5.48 9.00 -8.10
N LEU A 83 6.26 10.04 -7.80
CA LEU A 83 5.80 11.44 -7.96
C LEU A 83 5.86 11.91 -9.42
N GLN A 84 6.86 11.45 -10.19
CA GLN A 84 7.05 11.90 -11.58
C GLN A 84 6.13 11.19 -12.57
N ASP A 85 5.90 9.90 -12.37
CA ASP A 85 5.15 9.04 -13.28
C ASP A 85 4.50 7.89 -12.50
N PRO A 86 3.44 8.14 -11.73
CA PRO A 86 2.78 7.11 -10.93
C PRO A 86 2.19 5.98 -11.79
N CYS A 87 1.84 6.26 -13.04
CA CYS A 87 1.29 5.27 -13.97
C CYS A 87 2.31 4.20 -14.41
N PHE A 88 3.59 4.42 -14.18
CA PHE A 88 4.63 3.41 -14.39
C PHE A 88 4.37 2.15 -13.56
N PHE A 89 3.98 2.32 -12.31
CA PHE A 89 3.76 1.21 -11.39
C PHE A 89 2.40 0.54 -11.63
N ASP A 90 2.40 -0.79 -11.62
CA ASP A 90 1.19 -1.61 -11.58
C ASP A 90 1.05 -2.30 -10.22
N VAL A 91 1.99 -3.17 -9.91
CA VAL A 91 2.14 -3.77 -8.58
C VAL A 91 3.54 -3.47 -8.07
N MET A 92 3.65 -2.96 -6.87
CA MET A 92 4.92 -2.83 -6.16
C MET A 92 4.96 -3.81 -5.00
N VAL A 93 6.11 -4.42 -4.78
CA VAL A 93 6.38 -5.20 -3.58
C VAL A 93 7.63 -4.68 -2.90
N THR A 94 7.55 -4.51 -1.59
CA THR A 94 8.66 -4.03 -0.78
C THR A 94 8.54 -4.53 0.66
N GLU A 95 9.59 -4.33 1.45
CA GLU A 95 9.55 -4.63 2.87
C GLU A 95 8.72 -3.57 3.64
N ASN A 96 8.41 -3.86 4.90
CA ASN A 96 7.45 -3.10 5.70
C ASN A 96 7.79 -1.60 5.84
N THR A 97 9.03 -1.28 6.24
CA THR A 97 9.44 0.12 6.51
C THR A 97 9.38 0.98 5.25
N PHE A 98 9.84 0.44 4.12
CA PHE A 98 9.77 1.16 2.85
C PHE A 98 8.34 1.26 2.34
N GLY A 99 7.55 0.20 2.51
CA GLY A 99 6.14 0.19 2.11
C GLY A 99 5.33 1.23 2.86
N ASP A 100 5.53 1.35 4.16
CA ASP A 100 4.86 2.33 5.02
C ASP A 100 5.13 3.77 4.53
N ILE A 101 6.40 4.09 4.26
CA ILE A 101 6.78 5.42 3.76
C ILE A 101 6.22 5.68 2.35
N LEU A 102 6.34 4.71 1.44
CA LEU A 102 5.89 4.87 0.06
C LEU A 102 4.36 4.95 -0.07
N THR A 103 3.61 4.26 0.79
CA THR A 103 2.15 4.36 0.79
C THR A 103 1.66 5.72 1.27
N ASP A 104 2.32 6.30 2.27
CA ASP A 104 2.01 7.66 2.72
C ASP A 104 2.32 8.69 1.63
N GLU A 105 3.48 8.56 0.96
CA GLU A 105 3.81 9.39 -0.20
C GLU A 105 2.78 9.22 -1.33
N GLY A 106 2.39 7.98 -1.63
CA GLY A 106 1.36 7.65 -2.61
C GLY A 106 -0.02 8.22 -2.29
N SER A 107 -0.32 8.45 -1.01
CA SER A 107 -1.58 9.06 -0.58
C SER A 107 -1.76 10.48 -1.12
N VAL A 108 -0.67 11.20 -1.33
CA VAL A 108 -0.68 12.56 -1.90
C VAL A 108 -1.15 12.54 -3.36
N ILE A 109 -0.83 11.48 -4.10
CA ILE A 109 -1.26 11.32 -5.50
C ILE A 109 -2.77 11.13 -5.59
N SER A 110 -3.37 10.37 -4.67
CA SER A 110 -4.83 10.20 -4.58
C SER A 110 -5.55 11.42 -3.97
N GLY A 111 -4.81 12.32 -3.34
CA GLY A 111 -5.30 13.54 -2.71
C GLY A 111 -5.65 13.41 -1.23
N SER A 112 -5.75 12.21 -0.68
CA SER A 112 -6.00 12.00 0.75
C SER A 112 -5.75 10.55 1.17
N MET A 113 -5.18 10.37 2.36
CA MET A 113 -5.13 9.06 3.05
C MET A 113 -6.51 8.48 3.32
N GLY A 114 -7.53 9.35 3.48
CA GLY A 114 -8.93 8.96 3.64
C GLY A 114 -9.58 8.30 2.42
N LEU A 115 -8.83 8.13 1.33
CA LEU A 115 -9.25 7.42 0.11
C LEU A 115 -8.55 6.06 -0.06
N LEU A 116 -7.60 5.71 0.81
CA LEU A 116 -6.77 4.52 0.63
C LEU A 116 -7.20 3.36 1.55
N PRO A 117 -7.74 2.28 0.97
CA PRO A 117 -8.03 1.05 1.71
C PRO A 117 -6.77 0.22 1.90
N SER A 118 -6.81 -0.67 2.88
CA SER A 118 -5.75 -1.64 3.14
C SER A 118 -6.33 -3.01 3.51
N ALA A 119 -5.52 -4.04 3.33
CA ALA A 119 -5.82 -5.40 3.76
C ALA A 119 -4.55 -6.09 4.24
N SER A 120 -4.61 -6.66 5.44
CA SER A 120 -3.63 -7.60 5.96
C SER A 120 -4.14 -9.01 5.72
N THR A 121 -3.53 -9.71 4.77
CA THR A 121 -3.92 -11.07 4.39
C THR A 121 -2.79 -12.05 4.64
N GLY A 122 -3.11 -13.29 4.97
CA GLY A 122 -2.13 -14.33 5.27
C GLY A 122 -2.80 -15.70 5.42
N GLU A 123 -2.19 -16.58 6.19
CA GLU A 123 -2.70 -17.92 6.46
C GLU A 123 -3.82 -17.97 7.52
N SER A 124 -4.05 -16.86 8.21
CA SER A 124 -5.07 -16.72 9.24
C SER A 124 -6.16 -15.73 8.81
N THR A 125 -6.98 -15.31 9.76
CA THR A 125 -8.08 -14.36 9.51
C THR A 125 -7.55 -13.04 8.93
N PRO A 126 -8.04 -12.62 7.75
CA PRO A 126 -7.64 -11.35 7.16
C PRO A 126 -8.24 -10.16 7.93
N VAL A 127 -7.55 -9.01 7.87
CA VAL A 127 -8.02 -7.73 8.40
C VAL A 127 -8.13 -6.74 7.27
N PHE A 128 -9.23 -6.01 7.19
CA PHE A 128 -9.49 -4.96 6.21
C PHE A 128 -9.74 -3.65 6.94
N GLU A 129 -8.89 -2.68 6.70
CA GLU A 129 -8.91 -1.39 7.40
C GLU A 129 -8.36 -0.29 6.48
N PRO A 130 -8.63 1.00 6.75
CA PRO A 130 -7.92 2.10 6.09
C PRO A 130 -6.41 2.04 6.38
N ILE A 131 -5.59 2.61 5.51
CA ILE A 131 -4.15 2.74 5.79
C ILE A 131 -3.87 3.70 6.95
N HIS A 132 -4.74 4.69 7.15
CA HIS A 132 -4.58 5.70 8.20
C HIS A 132 -4.99 5.20 9.59
N GLY A 133 -4.32 5.70 10.61
CA GLY A 133 -4.67 5.46 12.00
C GLY A 133 -5.96 6.18 12.44
N SER A 134 -6.27 6.07 13.74
CA SER A 134 -7.39 6.80 14.35
C SER A 134 -7.07 8.28 14.47
N TRP A 135 -8.13 9.12 14.39
CA TRP A 135 -8.05 10.57 14.58
C TRP A 135 -8.91 11.02 15.77
N PRO A 136 -8.44 10.84 17.02
CA PRO A 136 -9.23 11.12 18.20
C PRO A 136 -9.72 12.57 18.31
N GLN A 137 -8.94 13.53 17.76
CA GLN A 137 -9.26 14.95 17.78
C GLN A 137 -10.50 15.29 16.96
N ALA A 138 -10.82 14.47 15.94
CA ALA A 138 -12.00 14.64 15.10
C ALA A 138 -13.27 14.00 15.68
N LYS A 139 -13.18 13.37 16.86
CA LYS A 139 -14.33 12.70 17.48
C LYS A 139 -15.51 13.65 17.67
N GLY A 140 -16.65 13.32 17.06
CA GLY A 140 -17.88 14.10 17.16
C GLY A 140 -17.96 15.32 16.25
N LEU A 141 -16.89 15.67 15.52
CA LEU A 141 -16.87 16.85 14.64
C LEU A 141 -17.53 16.62 13.27
N ASN A 142 -17.81 15.38 12.90
CA ASN A 142 -18.41 15.00 11.61
C ASN A 142 -17.59 15.49 10.38
N ILE A 143 -16.26 15.37 10.45
CA ILE A 143 -15.33 15.87 9.41
C ILE A 143 -14.44 14.80 8.80
N ALA A 144 -14.35 13.61 9.42
CA ALA A 144 -13.49 12.53 8.94
C ALA A 144 -14.05 11.92 7.64
N ASN A 145 -13.16 11.66 6.70
CA ASN A 145 -13.48 10.98 5.44
C ASN A 145 -13.72 9.48 5.68
N PRO A 146 -14.92 8.93 5.37
CA PRO A 146 -15.19 7.51 5.58
C PRO A 146 -14.82 6.63 4.37
N LEU A 147 -14.37 7.23 3.24
CA LEU A 147 -14.24 6.51 1.97
C LEU A 147 -13.19 5.41 2.01
N ALA A 148 -12.07 5.59 2.71
CA ALA A 148 -11.07 4.53 2.87
C ALA A 148 -11.65 3.30 3.57
N GLN A 149 -12.49 3.48 4.60
CA GLN A 149 -13.18 2.38 5.29
C GLN A 149 -14.19 1.70 4.37
N ILE A 150 -14.94 2.45 3.59
CA ILE A 150 -15.91 1.93 2.62
C ILE A 150 -15.18 1.11 1.54
N LEU A 151 -14.05 1.63 1.03
CA LEU A 151 -13.22 0.92 0.05
C LEU A 151 -12.55 -0.33 0.64
N SER A 152 -12.22 -0.34 1.94
CA SER A 152 -11.73 -1.54 2.62
C SER A 152 -12.81 -2.64 2.68
N VAL A 153 -14.09 -2.26 2.79
CA VAL A 153 -15.20 -3.22 2.66
C VAL A 153 -15.30 -3.76 1.22
N ALA A 154 -15.04 -2.95 0.21
CA ALA A 154 -14.97 -3.45 -1.17
C ALA A 154 -13.86 -4.51 -1.32
N MET A 155 -12.67 -4.27 -0.76
CA MET A 155 -11.58 -5.26 -0.75
C MET A 155 -11.97 -6.55 -0.01
N LEU A 156 -12.73 -6.46 1.08
CA LEU A 156 -13.25 -7.63 1.80
C LEU A 156 -14.18 -8.47 0.92
N PHE A 157 -15.10 -7.85 0.20
CA PHE A 157 -15.97 -8.57 -0.74
C PHE A 157 -15.15 -9.21 -1.87
N GLU A 158 -14.20 -8.49 -2.46
CA GLU A 158 -13.31 -9.01 -3.49
C GLU A 158 -12.47 -10.22 -3.00
N TYR A 159 -12.02 -10.19 -1.74
CA TYR A 159 -11.30 -11.30 -1.11
C TYR A 159 -12.15 -12.57 -1.00
N PHE A 160 -13.44 -12.44 -0.74
CA PHE A 160 -14.39 -13.56 -0.71
C PHE A 160 -15.00 -13.90 -2.08
N ASP A 161 -14.40 -13.42 -3.16
CA ASP A 161 -14.84 -13.63 -4.56
C ASP A 161 -16.23 -13.05 -4.88
N LEU A 162 -16.71 -12.11 -4.07
CA LEU A 162 -17.93 -11.31 -4.27
C LEU A 162 -17.57 -10.05 -5.07
N LYS A 163 -17.14 -10.25 -6.32
CA LYS A 163 -16.56 -9.20 -7.17
C LYS A 163 -17.58 -8.16 -7.62
N GLU A 164 -18.82 -8.59 -7.84
CA GLU A 164 -19.92 -7.68 -8.26
C GLU A 164 -20.25 -6.70 -7.14
N GLU A 165 -20.34 -7.18 -5.89
CA GLU A 165 -20.61 -6.37 -4.72
C GLU A 165 -19.46 -5.38 -4.44
N GLY A 166 -18.21 -5.85 -4.54
CA GLY A 166 -17.03 -4.99 -4.43
C GLY A 166 -17.03 -3.89 -5.49
N ALA A 167 -17.33 -4.23 -6.74
CA ALA A 167 -17.41 -3.27 -7.84
C ALA A 167 -18.55 -2.25 -7.66
N LEU A 168 -19.69 -2.65 -7.11
CA LEU A 168 -20.79 -1.74 -6.80
C LEU A 168 -20.41 -0.71 -5.77
N ILE A 169 -19.68 -1.12 -4.71
CA ILE A 169 -19.16 -0.19 -3.69
C ILE A 169 -18.20 0.82 -4.32
N ARG A 170 -17.23 0.36 -5.12
CA ARG A 170 -16.29 1.26 -5.81
C ARG A 170 -17.01 2.26 -6.70
N LYS A 171 -17.96 1.79 -7.50
CA LYS A 171 -18.76 2.64 -8.36
C LYS A 171 -19.58 3.69 -7.57
N ALA A 172 -20.09 3.32 -6.41
CA ALA A 172 -20.81 4.26 -5.54
C ALA A 172 -19.88 5.34 -4.98
N VAL A 173 -18.64 4.98 -4.62
CA VAL A 173 -17.61 5.95 -4.20
C VAL A 173 -17.26 6.90 -5.35
N ASP A 174 -17.01 6.38 -6.54
CA ASP A 174 -16.70 7.18 -7.73
C ASP A 174 -17.83 8.17 -8.03
N ALA A 175 -19.09 7.69 -8.04
CA ALA A 175 -20.26 8.54 -8.26
C ALA A 175 -20.39 9.65 -7.20
N SER A 176 -20.13 9.34 -5.94
CA SER A 176 -20.14 10.33 -4.85
C SER A 176 -19.08 11.43 -5.09
N LEU A 177 -17.89 11.05 -5.54
CA LEU A 177 -16.81 12.00 -5.84
C LEU A 177 -17.14 12.85 -7.09
N ASP A 178 -17.76 12.27 -8.11
CA ASP A 178 -18.21 12.97 -9.33
C ASP A 178 -19.31 13.98 -9.03
N GLU A 179 -20.21 13.65 -8.11
CA GLU A 179 -21.27 14.55 -7.63
C GLU A 179 -20.76 15.61 -6.62
N ASN A 180 -19.43 15.66 -6.36
CA ASN A 180 -18.79 16.55 -5.39
C ASN A 180 -19.28 16.36 -3.95
N VAL A 181 -19.77 15.18 -3.59
CA VAL A 181 -20.07 14.81 -2.20
C VAL A 181 -18.74 14.48 -1.51
N ARG A 182 -18.16 15.47 -0.85
CA ARG A 182 -16.78 15.41 -0.33
C ARG A 182 -16.68 15.95 1.08
N THR A 183 -15.88 15.30 1.91
CA THR A 183 -15.49 15.83 3.22
C THR A 183 -14.51 17.01 3.08
N PRO A 184 -14.33 17.84 4.13
CA PRO A 184 -13.52 19.06 4.04
C PRO A 184 -12.09 18.86 3.53
N GLU A 185 -11.47 17.73 3.78
CA GLU A 185 -10.05 17.45 3.40
C GLU A 185 -9.85 17.23 1.90
N ILE A 186 -10.89 16.74 1.19
CA ILE A 186 -10.85 16.48 -0.26
C ILE A 186 -11.78 17.43 -1.03
N GLN A 187 -12.21 18.52 -0.39
CA GLN A 187 -13.13 19.46 -0.99
C GLN A 187 -12.47 20.24 -2.15
N VAL A 188 -13.21 20.43 -3.23
CA VAL A 188 -12.83 21.34 -4.32
C VAL A 188 -13.32 22.74 -4.03
N GLU A 189 -12.63 23.73 -4.58
CA GLU A 189 -13.01 25.15 -4.42
C GLU A 189 -14.43 25.40 -4.92
N GLY A 190 -15.24 26.06 -4.09
CA GLY A 190 -16.66 26.31 -4.40
C GLY A 190 -17.62 25.15 -4.18
N GLY A 191 -17.13 23.97 -3.79
CA GLY A 191 -17.96 22.81 -3.50
C GLY A 191 -18.73 22.91 -2.18
N ALA A 192 -19.82 22.14 -2.07
CA ALA A 192 -20.57 22.02 -0.83
C ALA A 192 -19.78 21.24 0.23
N LYS A 193 -19.99 21.58 1.51
CA LYS A 193 -19.33 20.89 2.63
C LYS A 193 -20.22 19.77 3.12
N TYR A 194 -19.71 18.54 3.02
CA TYR A 194 -20.35 17.35 3.56
C TYR A 194 -19.58 16.85 4.77
N GLY A 195 -20.23 16.14 5.66
CA GLY A 195 -19.61 15.49 6.80
C GLY A 195 -19.39 14.00 6.56
N THR A 196 -18.96 13.30 7.60
CA THR A 196 -18.82 11.84 7.64
C THR A 196 -20.16 11.11 7.45
N ARG A 197 -21.28 11.77 7.76
CA ARG A 197 -22.65 11.26 7.73
C ARG A 197 -23.49 12.02 6.73
#